data_7b9cc4625bcccf771b1973e06b01bb65
#
_entry.id   7b9cc4625bcccf771b1973e06b01bb65
#
_cell.length_a   1.000
_cell.length_b   1.000
_cell.length_c   1.000
_cell.angle_alpha   90.00
_cell.angle_beta   90.00
_cell.angle_gamma   90.00
#
_symmetry.space_group_name_H-M   'P 1'
#
loop_
_entity.id
_entity.type
_entity.pdbx_description
1 polymer ?
#
loop_
_entity_poly.entity_id
_entity_poly.type
_entity_poly.pdbx_seq_one_letter_code
_entity_poly.pdbx_strand_id
1 'polypeptide(L)'
;MGNIIDGKQLSLRLKGEMAEEVKALEAKHGRVPSLAVILVGENPASQSYVRGKIKAAEEVGIKSELITMPAEISEEALLAEIERLNADRDTDGVLVQLPLPKHIDEERVIDAIAFEKDVDGFHPANVANLWLGKPCIVPCTPKGIMQMIAECGFDVAGKKAVVVGRSNIVGKPISKLLLDANATVTIAHSRTADLGAVCREADILVAAVGRKHLITADMIKPGAIVIDVGVNRDPETGKLCGDVATAEAQEVASYITPVPGGVGPMTITMLMKNTIECYLNRIIK
;
A
#
# COMPACT_ATOMS: atom_id res chain seq x y z
N MET A 1 -12.56 -25.40 1.01
CA MET A 1 -12.62 -24.06 0.40
C MET A 1 -12.24 -23.03 1.47
N GLY A 2 -11.18 -22.27 1.25
CA GLY A 2 -10.68 -21.27 2.19
C GLY A 2 -11.55 -20.03 2.26
N ASN A 3 -11.41 -19.28 3.36
CA ASN A 3 -12.12 -18.03 3.59
C ASN A 3 -11.56 -16.89 2.72
N ILE A 4 -12.45 -16.06 2.20
CA ILE A 4 -12.05 -14.84 1.49
C ILE A 4 -11.74 -13.74 2.49
N ILE A 5 -10.57 -13.10 2.34
CA ILE A 5 -10.24 -11.87 3.06
C ILE A 5 -10.81 -10.69 2.27
N ASP A 6 -12.01 -10.25 2.61
CA ASP A 6 -12.70 -9.17 1.91
C ASP A 6 -12.10 -7.80 2.31
N GLY A 7 -11.11 -7.34 1.52
CA GLY A 7 -10.47 -6.05 1.73
C GLY A 7 -11.40 -4.87 1.49
N LYS A 8 -12.46 -5.03 0.69
CA LYS A 8 -13.46 -3.97 0.47
C LYS A 8 -14.33 -3.76 1.72
N GLN A 9 -14.80 -4.84 2.35
CA GLN A 9 -15.58 -4.77 3.58
C GLN A 9 -14.72 -4.21 4.72
N LEU A 10 -13.49 -4.71 4.87
CA LEU A 10 -12.54 -4.22 5.86
C LEU A 10 -12.23 -2.72 5.66
N SER A 11 -12.01 -2.29 4.42
CA SER A 11 -11.80 -0.89 4.05
C SER A 11 -12.98 -0.01 4.47
N LEU A 12 -14.22 -0.44 4.22
CA LEU A 12 -15.43 0.32 4.61
C LEU A 12 -15.51 0.51 6.11
N ARG A 13 -15.29 -0.55 6.90
CA ARG A 13 -15.29 -0.48 8.36
C ARG A 13 -14.23 0.49 8.89
N LEU A 14 -12.97 0.31 8.46
CA LEU A 14 -11.86 1.15 8.92
C LEU A 14 -12.02 2.63 8.53
N LYS A 15 -12.55 2.93 7.34
CA LYS A 15 -12.86 4.31 6.95
C LYS A 15 -13.96 4.92 7.83
N GLY A 16 -14.96 4.14 8.22
CA GLY A 16 -15.97 4.61 9.19
C GLY A 16 -15.36 4.95 10.55
N GLU A 17 -14.46 4.10 11.06
CA GLU A 17 -13.73 4.36 12.32
C GLU A 17 -12.87 5.62 12.21
N MET A 18 -12.13 5.79 11.09
CA MET A 18 -11.32 6.99 10.84
C MET A 18 -12.16 8.26 10.70
N ALA A 19 -13.36 8.18 10.13
CA ALA A 19 -14.24 9.34 10.02
C ALA A 19 -14.66 9.88 11.41
N GLU A 20 -14.92 9.00 12.36
CA GLU A 20 -15.17 9.43 13.74
C GLU A 20 -13.91 9.97 14.44
N GLU A 21 -12.73 9.37 14.15
CA GLU A 21 -11.43 9.89 14.62
C GLU A 21 -11.20 11.32 14.09
N VAL A 22 -11.42 11.57 12.80
CA VAL A 22 -11.23 12.90 12.18
C VAL A 22 -12.17 13.95 12.77
N LYS A 23 -13.45 13.61 12.99
CA LYS A 23 -14.40 14.52 13.67
C LYS A 23 -13.94 14.89 15.08
N ALA A 24 -13.43 13.92 15.83
CA ALA A 24 -12.89 14.17 17.17
C ALA A 24 -11.63 15.08 17.12
N LEU A 25 -10.77 14.88 16.13
CA LEU A 25 -9.59 15.72 15.90
C LEU A 25 -9.98 17.14 15.52
N GLU A 26 -10.97 17.34 14.65
CA GLU A 26 -11.49 18.64 14.28
C GLU A 26 -12.05 19.39 15.50
N ALA A 27 -12.87 18.73 16.31
CA ALA A 27 -13.42 19.31 17.52
C ALA A 27 -12.35 19.73 18.54
N LYS A 28 -11.24 18.98 18.60
CA LYS A 28 -10.14 19.23 19.54
C LYS A 28 -9.16 20.29 19.05
N HIS A 29 -8.85 20.32 17.75
CA HIS A 29 -7.74 21.12 17.20
C HIS A 29 -8.20 22.21 16.23
N GLY A 30 -9.50 22.31 15.93
CA GLY A 30 -10.08 23.34 15.07
C GLY A 30 -9.82 23.15 13.57
N ARG A 31 -9.19 22.05 13.15
CA ARG A 31 -8.98 21.69 11.74
C ARG A 31 -8.91 20.19 11.53
N VAL A 32 -9.19 19.75 10.32
CA VAL A 32 -9.06 18.35 9.87
C VAL A 32 -7.68 18.11 9.25
N PRO A 33 -7.22 16.84 9.16
CA PRO A 33 -6.05 16.47 8.36
C PRO A 33 -6.20 16.88 6.90
N SER A 34 -5.08 17.21 6.24
CA SER A 34 -5.04 17.68 4.85
C SER A 34 -4.07 16.87 4.00
N LEU A 35 -4.52 16.48 2.80
CA LEU A 35 -3.78 15.67 1.82
C LEU A 35 -3.68 16.40 0.49
N ALA A 36 -2.47 16.71 0.02
CA ALA A 36 -2.22 17.15 -1.34
C ALA A 36 -1.84 15.96 -2.23
N VAL A 37 -2.53 15.81 -3.36
CA VAL A 37 -2.28 14.76 -4.35
C VAL A 37 -1.86 15.41 -5.66
N ILE A 38 -0.65 15.14 -6.12
CA ILE A 38 -0.12 15.63 -7.40
C ILE A 38 -0.29 14.53 -8.45
N LEU A 39 -0.89 14.89 -9.57
CA LEU A 39 -1.04 14.03 -10.75
C LEU A 39 -0.37 14.70 -11.95
N VAL A 40 0.63 14.05 -12.53
CA VAL A 40 1.32 14.53 -13.73
C VAL A 40 0.87 13.72 -14.94
N GLY A 41 0.34 14.43 -15.94
CA GLY A 41 -0.17 13.83 -17.18
C GLY A 41 -1.56 13.21 -17.06
N GLU A 42 -1.98 12.51 -18.11
CA GLU A 42 -3.36 12.04 -18.30
C GLU A 42 -3.47 10.52 -18.35
N ASN A 43 -2.58 9.78 -17.73
CA ASN A 43 -2.68 8.31 -17.70
C ASN A 43 -4.00 7.86 -17.08
N PRO A 44 -4.87 7.11 -17.81
CA PRO A 44 -6.21 6.76 -17.31
C PRO A 44 -6.20 5.91 -16.04
N ALA A 45 -5.20 5.05 -15.87
CA ALA A 45 -5.05 4.25 -14.65
C ALA A 45 -4.73 5.16 -13.45
N SER A 46 -3.74 6.06 -13.60
CA SER A 46 -3.38 7.05 -12.56
C SER A 46 -4.56 7.94 -12.18
N GLN A 47 -5.31 8.43 -13.16
CA GLN A 47 -6.54 9.22 -12.92
C GLN A 47 -7.59 8.42 -12.12
N SER A 48 -7.77 7.13 -12.43
CA SER A 48 -8.71 6.27 -11.70
C SER A 48 -8.28 6.07 -10.25
N TYR A 49 -6.98 5.82 -10.01
CA TYR A 49 -6.43 5.69 -8.65
C TYR A 49 -6.57 6.98 -7.86
N VAL A 50 -6.25 8.13 -8.45
CA VAL A 50 -6.38 9.44 -7.80
C VAL A 50 -7.83 9.73 -7.44
N ARG A 51 -8.79 9.50 -8.35
CA ARG A 51 -10.22 9.64 -8.03
C ARG A 51 -10.63 8.79 -6.82
N GLY A 52 -10.13 7.56 -6.73
CA GLY A 52 -10.38 6.68 -5.58
C GLY A 52 -9.81 7.23 -4.27
N LYS A 53 -8.61 7.84 -4.31
CA LYS A 53 -7.96 8.47 -3.15
C LYS A 53 -8.71 9.71 -2.67
N ILE A 54 -9.09 10.61 -3.59
CA ILE A 54 -9.90 11.81 -3.28
C ILE A 54 -11.24 11.43 -2.65
N LYS A 55 -11.95 10.49 -3.29
CA LYS A 55 -13.21 9.98 -2.74
C LYS A 55 -13.05 9.39 -1.33
N ALA A 56 -11.99 8.63 -1.08
CA ALA A 56 -11.72 8.08 0.24
C ALA A 56 -11.41 9.16 1.27
N ALA A 57 -10.69 10.23 0.88
CA ALA A 57 -10.44 11.39 1.73
C ALA A 57 -11.75 12.09 2.12
N GLU A 58 -12.66 12.31 1.16
CA GLU A 58 -14.00 12.86 1.42
C GLU A 58 -14.81 11.97 2.37
N GLU A 59 -14.82 10.65 2.15
CA GLU A 59 -15.54 9.68 3.00
C GLU A 59 -15.04 9.71 4.46
N VAL A 60 -13.75 9.97 4.68
CA VAL A 60 -13.13 10.02 6.02
C VAL A 60 -13.19 11.43 6.63
N GLY A 61 -13.48 12.47 5.85
CA GLY A 61 -13.49 13.86 6.30
C GLY A 61 -12.11 14.54 6.28
N ILE A 62 -11.16 13.99 5.52
CA ILE A 62 -9.85 14.58 5.28
C ILE A 62 -10.00 15.62 4.16
N LYS A 63 -9.47 16.84 4.38
CA LYS A 63 -9.39 17.85 3.32
C LYS A 63 -8.41 17.39 2.26
N SER A 64 -8.82 17.31 1.00
CA SER A 64 -7.95 16.90 -0.10
C SER A 64 -7.86 17.97 -1.18
N GLU A 65 -6.65 18.17 -1.70
CA GLU A 65 -6.34 19.03 -2.84
C GLU A 65 -5.77 18.17 -3.96
N LEU A 66 -6.37 18.25 -5.17
CA LEU A 66 -5.84 17.62 -6.36
C LEU A 66 -5.13 18.66 -7.21
N ILE A 67 -3.84 18.49 -7.40
CA ILE A 67 -2.98 19.33 -8.24
C ILE A 67 -2.67 18.55 -9.51
N THR A 68 -3.21 18.99 -10.63
CA THR A 68 -2.96 18.37 -11.94
C THR A 68 -1.92 19.18 -12.71
N MET A 69 -0.93 18.49 -13.25
CA MET A 69 0.15 19.08 -14.05
C MET A 69 0.21 18.41 -15.41
N PRO A 70 0.54 19.16 -16.49
CA PRO A 70 0.68 18.59 -17.83
C PRO A 70 1.82 17.58 -17.89
N ALA A 71 1.74 16.62 -18.83
CA ALA A 71 2.77 15.58 -18.96
C ALA A 71 4.15 16.14 -19.32
N GLU A 72 4.19 17.32 -19.93
CA GLU A 72 5.40 18.03 -20.38
C GLU A 72 6.01 18.93 -19.31
N ILE A 73 5.43 18.95 -18.08
CA ILE A 73 5.99 19.74 -16.97
C ILE A 73 7.47 19.39 -16.76
N SER A 74 8.32 20.38 -16.51
CA SER A 74 9.69 20.09 -16.15
C SER A 74 9.80 19.50 -14.74
N GLU A 75 10.86 18.74 -14.50
CA GLU A 75 11.16 18.21 -13.18
C GLU A 75 11.30 19.32 -12.14
N GLU A 76 11.98 20.44 -12.50
CA GLU A 76 12.18 21.58 -11.63
C GLU A 76 10.85 22.24 -11.21
N ALA A 77 9.87 22.33 -12.12
CA ALA A 77 8.57 22.89 -11.81
C ALA A 77 7.75 21.97 -10.88
N LEU A 78 7.86 20.64 -11.04
CA LEU A 78 7.27 19.67 -10.11
C LEU A 78 7.93 19.76 -8.72
N LEU A 79 9.26 19.83 -8.68
CA LEU A 79 10.00 19.96 -7.42
C LEU A 79 9.69 21.29 -6.70
N ALA A 80 9.50 22.38 -7.44
CA ALA A 80 9.07 23.68 -6.86
C ALA A 80 7.67 23.60 -6.22
N GLU A 81 6.74 22.83 -6.83
CA GLU A 81 5.41 22.61 -6.23
C GLU A 81 5.49 21.75 -4.97
N ILE A 82 6.32 20.72 -4.96
CA ILE A 82 6.56 19.90 -3.76
C ILE A 82 7.16 20.76 -2.64
N GLU A 83 8.11 21.62 -2.94
CA GLU A 83 8.71 22.57 -1.97
C GLU A 83 7.65 23.52 -1.38
N ARG A 84 6.75 24.05 -2.22
CA ARG A 84 5.61 24.86 -1.76
C ARG A 84 4.74 24.09 -0.76
N LEU A 85 4.41 22.82 -1.07
CA LEU A 85 3.61 21.96 -0.20
C LEU A 85 4.35 21.57 1.09
N ASN A 86 5.66 21.37 1.00
CA ASN A 86 6.50 21.12 2.17
C ASN A 86 6.48 22.31 3.14
N ALA A 87 6.54 23.53 2.61
CA ALA A 87 6.52 24.76 3.41
C ALA A 87 5.12 25.10 3.94
N ASP A 88 4.06 24.63 3.33
CA ASP A 88 2.68 24.92 3.73
C ASP A 88 2.35 24.23 5.06
N ARG A 89 1.92 25.04 6.04
CA ARG A 89 1.55 24.57 7.38
C ARG A 89 0.21 23.83 7.42
N ASP A 90 -0.65 24.10 6.45
CA ASP A 90 -1.99 23.49 6.39
C ASP A 90 -2.02 22.17 5.62
N THR A 91 -0.97 21.83 4.88
CA THR A 91 -0.79 20.52 4.21
C THR A 91 -0.09 19.54 5.14
N ASP A 92 -0.75 18.46 5.51
CA ASP A 92 -0.21 17.44 6.42
C ASP A 92 0.42 16.27 5.69
N GLY A 93 -0.11 15.90 4.52
CA GLY A 93 0.39 14.84 3.68
C GLY A 93 0.55 15.25 2.23
N VAL A 94 1.60 14.77 1.59
CA VAL A 94 1.89 14.98 0.16
C VAL A 94 2.03 13.63 -0.51
N LEU A 95 1.36 13.48 -1.65
CA LEU A 95 1.44 12.30 -2.50
C LEU A 95 1.66 12.72 -3.95
N VAL A 96 2.67 12.17 -4.59
CA VAL A 96 2.88 12.27 -6.04
C VAL A 96 2.50 10.95 -6.67
N GLN A 97 1.48 10.95 -7.54
CA GLN A 97 0.97 9.73 -8.15
C GLN A 97 1.94 9.15 -9.17
N LEU A 98 2.50 7.99 -8.88
CA LEU A 98 3.34 7.22 -9.80
C LEU A 98 2.47 6.38 -10.79
N PRO A 99 3.00 6.03 -11.99
CA PRO A 99 4.31 6.43 -12.51
C PRO A 99 4.34 7.86 -13.08
N LEU A 100 5.51 8.47 -13.07
CA LEU A 100 5.77 9.77 -13.68
C LEU A 100 6.16 9.65 -15.16
N PRO A 101 6.08 10.74 -15.94
CA PRO A 101 6.67 10.81 -17.28
C PRO A 101 8.18 10.50 -17.24
N LYS A 102 8.70 9.82 -18.29
CA LYS A 102 10.06 9.28 -18.32
C LYS A 102 11.21 10.30 -18.16
N HIS A 103 10.94 11.58 -18.40
CA HIS A 103 11.94 12.65 -18.27
C HIS A 103 12.05 13.19 -16.84
N ILE A 104 11.20 12.73 -15.92
CA ILE A 104 11.20 13.08 -14.50
C ILE A 104 11.76 11.89 -13.71
N ASP A 105 12.73 12.16 -12.86
CA ASP A 105 13.33 11.17 -11.97
C ASP A 105 12.45 10.93 -10.75
N GLU A 106 11.82 9.75 -10.69
CA GLU A 106 10.92 9.37 -9.59
C GLU A 106 11.63 9.35 -8.23
N GLU A 107 12.92 8.97 -8.17
CA GLU A 107 13.68 8.92 -6.91
C GLU A 107 13.89 10.34 -6.38
N ARG A 108 14.29 11.28 -7.24
CA ARG A 108 14.43 12.70 -6.86
C ARG A 108 13.12 13.33 -6.37
N VAL A 109 12.00 12.96 -7.00
CA VAL A 109 10.68 13.45 -6.60
C VAL A 109 10.29 12.90 -5.23
N ILE A 110 10.51 11.61 -4.97
CA ILE A 110 10.25 10.99 -3.66
C ILE A 110 11.12 11.65 -2.58
N ASP A 111 12.41 11.84 -2.85
CA ASP A 111 13.37 12.46 -1.92
C ASP A 111 13.05 13.93 -1.61
N ALA A 112 12.37 14.63 -2.52
CA ALA A 112 11.99 16.04 -2.33
C ALA A 112 10.78 16.21 -1.40
N ILE A 113 9.95 15.19 -1.18
CA ILE A 113 8.83 15.26 -0.25
C ILE A 113 9.40 15.27 1.19
N ALA A 114 8.97 16.23 2.02
CA ALA A 114 9.36 16.20 3.43
C ALA A 114 8.93 14.89 4.09
N PHE A 115 9.85 14.17 4.73
CA PHE A 115 9.58 12.81 5.22
C PHE A 115 8.44 12.75 6.25
N GLU A 116 8.17 13.85 6.96
CA GLU A 116 7.02 13.98 7.87
C GLU A 116 5.68 14.14 7.15
N LYS A 117 5.70 14.46 5.83
CA LYS A 117 4.52 14.59 4.97
C LYS A 117 4.41 13.47 3.93
N ASP A 118 5.37 12.55 3.89
CA ASP A 118 5.40 11.40 2.98
C ASP A 118 4.36 10.36 3.40
N VAL A 119 3.13 10.51 2.91
CA VAL A 119 2.02 9.61 3.27
C VAL A 119 2.11 8.23 2.63
N ASP A 120 2.90 8.05 1.56
CA ASP A 120 3.16 6.74 0.96
C ASP A 120 4.24 5.94 1.69
N GLY A 121 5.08 6.59 2.52
CA GLY A 121 6.16 5.97 3.27
C GLY A 121 7.35 5.54 2.41
N PHE A 122 7.58 6.20 1.27
CA PHE A 122 8.64 5.84 0.32
C PHE A 122 9.92 6.64 0.48
N HIS A 123 9.86 7.78 1.19
CA HIS A 123 11.03 8.60 1.44
C HIS A 123 12.14 7.78 2.16
N PRO A 124 13.42 7.88 1.74
CA PRO A 124 14.52 7.10 2.31
C PRO A 124 14.62 7.15 3.83
N ALA A 125 14.30 8.29 4.47
CA ALA A 125 14.26 8.40 5.94
C ALA A 125 13.17 7.49 6.55
N ASN A 126 11.96 7.43 5.99
CA ASN A 126 10.91 6.53 6.44
C ASN A 126 11.31 5.06 6.23
N VAL A 127 11.89 4.73 5.07
CA VAL A 127 12.40 3.39 4.78
C VAL A 127 13.50 2.99 5.76
N ALA A 128 14.47 3.86 6.03
CA ALA A 128 15.53 3.60 6.98
C ALA A 128 14.98 3.41 8.41
N ASN A 129 14.07 4.27 8.84
CA ASN A 129 13.43 4.19 10.15
C ASN A 129 12.64 2.88 10.32
N LEU A 130 11.91 2.45 9.28
CA LEU A 130 11.22 1.15 9.26
C LEU A 130 12.21 0.00 9.54
N TRP A 131 13.34 -0.02 8.83
CA TRP A 131 14.34 -1.08 9.02
C TRP A 131 15.03 -1.03 10.38
N LEU A 132 15.17 0.15 10.97
CA LEU A 132 15.76 0.35 12.30
C LEU A 132 14.76 0.17 13.44
N GLY A 133 13.47 -0.12 13.16
CA GLY A 133 12.41 -0.22 14.17
C GLY A 133 12.11 1.12 14.86
N LYS A 134 12.35 2.25 14.17
CA LYS A 134 12.05 3.59 14.67
C LYS A 134 10.69 4.07 14.17
N PRO A 135 10.06 5.05 14.84
CA PRO A 135 8.81 5.65 14.35
C PRO A 135 8.96 6.18 12.92
N CYS A 136 8.04 5.81 12.05
CA CYS A 136 8.03 6.20 10.64
C CYS A 136 6.63 6.04 10.05
N ILE A 137 6.41 6.67 8.91
CA ILE A 137 5.25 6.35 8.07
C ILE A 137 5.54 5.05 7.31
N VAL A 138 4.70 4.05 7.56
CA VAL A 138 4.82 2.73 6.93
C VAL A 138 4.17 2.75 5.55
N PRO A 139 4.78 2.17 4.49
CA PRO A 139 4.17 2.09 3.17
C PRO A 139 2.75 1.51 3.21
N CYS A 140 1.84 2.17 2.47
CA CYS A 140 0.39 1.92 2.56
C CYS A 140 0.00 0.46 2.29
N THR A 141 0.51 -0.13 1.20
CA THR A 141 0.18 -1.52 0.82
C THR A 141 0.67 -2.53 1.85
N PRO A 142 1.94 -2.52 2.30
CA PRO A 142 2.42 -3.37 3.38
C PRO A 142 1.64 -3.20 4.69
N LYS A 143 1.31 -1.97 5.07
CA LYS A 143 0.49 -1.67 6.26
C LYS A 143 -0.91 -2.31 6.14
N GLY A 144 -1.52 -2.22 4.95
CA GLY A 144 -2.81 -2.85 4.66
C GLY A 144 -2.76 -4.38 4.70
N ILE A 145 -1.68 -4.99 4.21
CA ILE A 145 -1.47 -6.44 4.27
C ILE A 145 -1.42 -6.92 5.73
N MET A 146 -0.65 -6.26 6.58
CA MET A 146 -0.59 -6.62 8.01
C MET A 146 -1.95 -6.49 8.69
N GLN A 147 -2.73 -5.46 8.36
CA GLN A 147 -4.10 -5.30 8.88
C GLN A 147 -5.01 -6.44 8.41
N MET A 148 -4.90 -6.88 7.16
CA MET A 148 -5.68 -8.00 6.63
C MET A 148 -5.33 -9.33 7.29
N ILE A 149 -4.04 -9.58 7.56
CA ILE A 149 -3.59 -10.77 8.28
C ILE A 149 -4.12 -10.76 9.73
N ALA A 150 -4.06 -9.61 10.40
CA ALA A 150 -4.58 -9.46 11.76
C ALA A 150 -6.09 -9.70 11.83
N GLU A 151 -6.85 -9.28 10.81
CA GLU A 151 -8.31 -9.51 10.72
C GLU A 151 -8.67 -11.01 10.67
N CYS A 152 -7.77 -11.86 10.16
CA CYS A 152 -7.96 -13.30 10.16
C CYS A 152 -7.81 -13.94 11.56
N GLY A 153 -7.41 -13.18 12.58
CA GLY A 153 -7.09 -13.71 13.90
C GLY A 153 -5.88 -14.65 13.91
N PHE A 154 -5.00 -14.53 12.92
CA PHE A 154 -3.86 -15.40 12.72
C PHE A 154 -2.63 -14.88 13.46
N ASP A 155 -2.05 -15.71 14.33
CA ASP A 155 -0.80 -15.38 14.99
C ASP A 155 0.38 -15.57 14.04
N VAL A 156 1.05 -14.48 13.73
CA VAL A 156 2.21 -14.43 12.84
C VAL A 156 3.48 -14.94 13.50
N ALA A 157 3.56 -14.89 14.85
CA ALA A 157 4.77 -15.25 15.58
C ALA A 157 5.17 -16.72 15.38
N GLY A 158 6.43 -16.94 15.04
CA GLY A 158 7.00 -18.27 14.78
C GLY A 158 6.58 -18.90 13.45
N LYS A 159 5.80 -18.22 12.61
CA LYS A 159 5.35 -18.73 11.29
C LYS A 159 6.41 -18.50 10.21
N LYS A 160 6.38 -19.34 9.19
CA LYS A 160 7.16 -19.15 7.97
C LYS A 160 6.39 -18.23 7.01
N ALA A 161 6.94 -17.07 6.71
CA ALA A 161 6.39 -16.16 5.72
C ALA A 161 7.25 -16.16 4.46
N VAL A 162 6.64 -16.33 3.30
CA VAL A 162 7.30 -16.20 2.00
C VAL A 162 6.71 -15.01 1.27
N VAL A 163 7.58 -14.08 0.91
CA VAL A 163 7.23 -12.90 0.10
C VAL A 163 7.80 -13.08 -1.29
N VAL A 164 6.94 -13.26 -2.28
CA VAL A 164 7.31 -13.36 -3.69
C VAL A 164 7.27 -11.98 -4.30
N GLY A 165 8.45 -11.37 -4.44
CA GLY A 165 8.65 -9.99 -4.87
C GLY A 165 9.60 -9.24 -3.94
N ARG A 166 10.38 -8.30 -4.50
CA ARG A 166 11.39 -7.53 -3.73
C ARG A 166 11.42 -6.05 -4.09
N SER A 167 10.28 -5.49 -4.47
CA SER A 167 10.16 -4.06 -4.73
C SER A 167 10.39 -3.23 -3.46
N ASN A 168 10.87 -1.99 -3.63
CA ASN A 168 11.06 -1.06 -2.52
C ASN A 168 9.73 -0.63 -1.89
N ILE A 169 8.65 -0.66 -2.68
CA ILE A 169 7.33 -0.15 -2.25
C ILE A 169 6.44 -1.22 -1.59
N VAL A 170 6.67 -2.53 -1.84
CA VAL A 170 5.86 -3.62 -1.27
C VAL A 170 6.72 -4.74 -0.72
N GLY A 171 7.50 -5.44 -1.55
CA GLY A 171 8.15 -6.70 -1.16
C GLY A 171 9.09 -6.57 0.03
N LYS A 172 10.01 -5.60 0.00
CA LYS A 172 10.93 -5.34 1.12
C LYS A 172 10.20 -4.84 2.36
N PRO A 173 9.30 -3.84 2.29
CA PRO A 173 8.59 -3.36 3.47
C PRO A 173 7.72 -4.43 4.15
N ILE A 174 6.95 -5.22 3.39
CA ILE A 174 6.13 -6.28 4.01
C ILE A 174 7.00 -7.36 4.65
N SER A 175 8.17 -7.68 4.06
CA SER A 175 9.11 -8.62 4.67
C SER A 175 9.61 -8.12 6.02
N LYS A 176 9.89 -6.81 6.14
CA LYS A 176 10.30 -6.19 7.40
C LYS A 176 9.16 -6.23 8.44
N LEU A 177 7.92 -5.90 8.04
CA LEU A 177 6.79 -5.92 8.97
C LEU A 177 6.49 -7.35 9.49
N LEU A 178 6.58 -8.36 8.64
CA LEU A 178 6.43 -9.75 9.03
C LEU A 178 7.56 -10.21 9.97
N LEU A 179 8.80 -9.77 9.71
CA LEU A 179 9.93 -10.01 10.61
C LEU A 179 9.70 -9.37 11.98
N ASP A 180 9.22 -8.13 12.04
CA ASP A 180 8.91 -7.44 13.29
C ASP A 180 7.76 -8.09 14.06
N ALA A 181 6.84 -8.76 13.33
CA ALA A 181 5.78 -9.59 13.91
C ALA A 181 6.28 -11.00 14.31
N ASN A 182 7.60 -11.21 14.37
CA ASN A 182 8.27 -12.46 14.76
C ASN A 182 8.07 -13.64 13.80
N ALA A 183 7.79 -13.39 12.52
CA ALA A 183 7.84 -14.44 11.50
C ALA A 183 9.27 -14.74 11.07
N THR A 184 9.51 -15.99 10.61
CA THR A 184 10.69 -16.32 9.82
C THR A 184 10.41 -16.01 8.36
N VAL A 185 11.12 -15.03 7.77
CA VAL A 185 10.78 -14.48 6.47
C VAL A 185 11.76 -14.93 5.39
N THR A 186 11.24 -15.43 4.28
CA THR A 186 11.98 -15.70 3.05
C THR A 186 11.48 -14.78 1.94
N ILE A 187 12.40 -14.05 1.29
CA ILE A 187 12.10 -13.23 0.10
C ILE A 187 12.47 -14.02 -1.15
N ALA A 188 11.47 -14.36 -1.97
CA ALA A 188 11.64 -15.02 -3.25
C ALA A 188 11.49 -14.02 -4.41
N HIS A 189 12.16 -14.29 -5.54
CA HIS A 189 12.18 -13.39 -6.68
C HIS A 189 12.47 -14.16 -7.98
N SER A 190 12.57 -13.46 -9.11
CA SER A 190 12.79 -14.05 -10.45
C SER A 190 14.09 -14.86 -10.62
N ARG A 191 15.00 -14.82 -9.64
CA ARG A 191 16.24 -15.63 -9.61
C ARG A 191 16.20 -16.75 -8.57
N THR A 192 15.08 -16.92 -7.85
CA THR A 192 14.90 -18.00 -6.88
C THR A 192 14.83 -19.32 -7.63
N ALA A 193 15.69 -20.25 -7.27
CA ALA A 193 15.60 -21.62 -7.75
C ALA A 193 14.38 -22.31 -7.11
N ASP A 194 13.64 -23.09 -7.90
CA ASP A 194 12.44 -23.83 -7.46
C ASP A 194 11.50 -22.97 -6.59
N LEU A 195 10.91 -21.95 -7.21
CA LEU A 195 9.98 -21.04 -6.54
C LEU A 195 8.82 -21.80 -5.87
N GLY A 196 8.34 -22.85 -6.53
CA GLY A 196 7.25 -23.68 -6.00
C GLY A 196 7.62 -24.36 -4.67
N ALA A 197 8.82 -24.93 -4.57
CA ALA A 197 9.28 -25.53 -3.32
C ALA A 197 9.35 -24.49 -2.18
N VAL A 198 9.86 -23.30 -2.47
CA VAL A 198 9.94 -22.21 -1.48
C VAL A 198 8.54 -21.77 -1.03
N CYS A 199 7.59 -21.61 -1.95
CA CYS A 199 6.22 -21.20 -1.64
C CYS A 199 5.48 -22.25 -0.80
N ARG A 200 5.70 -23.55 -1.06
CA ARG A 200 5.07 -24.65 -0.28
C ARG A 200 5.47 -24.69 1.20
N GLU A 201 6.53 -24.00 1.59
CA GLU A 201 6.90 -23.90 3.01
C GLU A 201 6.12 -22.84 3.78
N ALA A 202 5.43 -21.93 3.08
CA ALA A 202 4.83 -20.74 3.66
C ALA A 202 3.55 -21.01 4.47
N ASP A 203 3.51 -20.61 5.72
CA ASP A 203 2.27 -20.44 6.48
C ASP A 203 1.55 -19.14 6.05
N ILE A 204 2.35 -18.13 5.63
CA ILE A 204 1.89 -16.85 5.07
C ILE A 204 2.60 -16.66 3.73
N LEU A 205 1.85 -16.60 2.64
CA LEU A 205 2.36 -16.37 1.29
C LEU A 205 1.88 -15.01 0.77
N VAL A 206 2.82 -14.10 0.48
CA VAL A 206 2.52 -12.80 -0.12
C VAL A 206 3.04 -12.78 -1.55
N ALA A 207 2.16 -12.63 -2.54
CA ALA A 207 2.52 -12.54 -3.95
C ALA A 207 2.45 -11.08 -4.42
N ALA A 208 3.60 -10.50 -4.84
CA ALA A 208 3.75 -9.10 -5.22
C ALA A 208 4.75 -8.93 -6.37
N VAL A 209 4.47 -9.54 -7.51
CA VAL A 209 5.36 -9.60 -8.69
C VAL A 209 4.77 -8.99 -9.96
N GLY A 210 3.45 -8.72 -9.99
CA GLY A 210 2.77 -8.19 -11.17
C GLY A 210 2.77 -9.17 -12.36
N ARG A 211 2.60 -10.48 -12.10
CA ARG A 211 2.53 -11.52 -13.12
C ARG A 211 1.31 -12.39 -12.92
N LYS A 212 0.36 -12.27 -13.86
CA LYS A 212 -0.89 -13.04 -13.84
C LYS A 212 -0.64 -14.51 -13.53
N HIS A 213 -1.30 -15.02 -12.48
CA HIS A 213 -1.40 -16.42 -12.09
C HIS A 213 -0.03 -17.15 -12.00
N LEU A 214 1.02 -16.44 -11.57
CA LEU A 214 2.34 -17.02 -11.36
C LEU A 214 2.30 -18.07 -10.24
N ILE A 215 1.48 -17.83 -9.22
CA ILE A 215 1.31 -18.73 -8.08
C ILE A 215 0.07 -19.60 -8.30
N THR A 216 0.29 -20.90 -8.41
CA THR A 216 -0.74 -21.93 -8.62
C THR A 216 -1.00 -22.71 -7.34
N ALA A 217 -2.09 -23.48 -7.28
CA ALA A 217 -2.51 -24.22 -6.07
C ALA A 217 -1.44 -25.19 -5.56
N ASP A 218 -0.71 -25.84 -6.47
CA ASP A 218 0.36 -26.80 -6.15
C ASP A 218 1.61 -26.16 -5.51
N MET A 219 1.72 -24.82 -5.57
CA MET A 219 2.75 -24.01 -4.90
C MET A 219 2.34 -23.56 -3.50
N ILE A 220 1.12 -23.82 -3.05
CA ILE A 220 0.57 -23.32 -1.79
C ILE A 220 0.55 -24.44 -0.75
N LYS A 221 1.08 -24.17 0.44
CA LYS A 221 0.96 -25.06 1.58
C LYS A 221 -0.51 -25.17 2.00
N PRO A 222 -1.07 -26.39 2.17
CA PRO A 222 -2.41 -26.54 2.70
C PRO A 222 -2.63 -25.81 4.02
N GLY A 223 -3.66 -24.97 4.08
CA GLY A 223 -3.98 -24.17 5.24
C GLY A 223 -3.21 -22.82 5.36
N ALA A 224 -2.39 -22.47 4.38
CA ALA A 224 -1.69 -21.16 4.36
C ALA A 224 -2.65 -19.98 4.22
N ILE A 225 -2.23 -18.81 4.73
CA ILE A 225 -2.81 -17.51 4.37
C ILE A 225 -2.14 -17.04 3.10
N VAL A 226 -2.93 -16.65 2.09
CA VAL A 226 -2.44 -16.16 0.80
C VAL A 226 -2.88 -14.72 0.57
N ILE A 227 -1.93 -13.83 0.45
CA ILE A 227 -2.14 -12.41 0.16
C ILE A 227 -1.68 -12.12 -1.26
N ASP A 228 -2.62 -11.86 -2.15
CA ASP A 228 -2.36 -11.50 -3.54
C ASP A 228 -2.37 -9.97 -3.70
N VAL A 229 -1.21 -9.40 -3.94
CA VAL A 229 -1.01 -7.95 -4.17
C VAL A 229 -1.04 -7.60 -5.66
N GLY A 230 -0.94 -8.63 -6.52
CA GLY A 230 -0.90 -8.45 -7.95
C GLY A 230 -2.16 -7.80 -8.51
N VAL A 231 -1.98 -6.84 -9.42
CA VAL A 231 -3.07 -6.26 -10.20
C VAL A 231 -2.67 -6.33 -11.66
N ASN A 232 -3.15 -7.35 -12.33
CA ASN A 232 -2.90 -7.59 -13.74
C ASN A 232 -4.19 -7.41 -14.53
N ARG A 233 -4.09 -7.02 -15.80
CA ARG A 233 -5.21 -7.06 -16.73
C ARG A 233 -5.07 -8.32 -17.58
N ASP A 234 -6.06 -9.17 -17.50
CA ASP A 234 -6.14 -10.36 -18.35
C ASP A 234 -6.26 -9.96 -19.81
N PRO A 235 -5.33 -10.33 -20.70
CA PRO A 235 -5.38 -9.93 -22.10
C PRO A 235 -6.55 -10.53 -22.88
N GLU A 236 -7.09 -11.67 -22.43
CA GLU A 236 -8.20 -12.36 -23.10
C GLU A 236 -9.58 -11.81 -22.71
N THR A 237 -9.76 -11.55 -21.43
CA THR A 237 -11.07 -11.14 -20.87
C THR A 237 -11.14 -9.63 -20.58
N GLY A 238 -10.02 -8.91 -20.56
CA GLY A 238 -9.92 -7.52 -20.13
C GLY A 238 -10.17 -7.30 -18.62
N LYS A 239 -10.48 -8.34 -17.85
CA LYS A 239 -10.76 -8.26 -16.43
C LYS A 239 -9.47 -8.15 -15.59
N LEU A 240 -9.60 -7.61 -14.39
CA LEU A 240 -8.51 -7.61 -13.43
C LEU A 240 -8.35 -9.00 -12.80
N CYS A 241 -7.10 -9.42 -12.62
CA CYS A 241 -6.71 -10.65 -11.96
C CYS A 241 -5.42 -10.42 -11.16
N GLY A 242 -5.13 -11.36 -10.25
CA GLY A 242 -3.97 -11.30 -9.40
C GLY A 242 -2.74 -12.05 -9.92
N ASP A 243 -1.73 -12.12 -9.06
CA ASP A 243 -0.55 -12.95 -9.25
C ASP A 243 -0.82 -14.41 -8.89
N VAL A 244 -1.90 -14.67 -8.14
CA VAL A 244 -2.33 -15.99 -7.70
C VAL A 244 -3.50 -16.47 -8.55
N ALA A 245 -3.53 -17.75 -8.94
CA ALA A 245 -4.68 -18.41 -9.54
C ALA A 245 -5.76 -18.65 -8.48
N THR A 246 -6.54 -17.60 -8.15
CA THR A 246 -7.37 -17.50 -6.95
C THR A 246 -8.37 -18.64 -6.81
N ALA A 247 -9.02 -19.07 -7.91
CA ALA A 247 -10.08 -20.08 -7.85
C ALA A 247 -9.57 -21.42 -7.33
N GLU A 248 -8.42 -21.88 -7.86
CA GLU A 248 -7.81 -23.15 -7.42
C GLU A 248 -7.05 -23.00 -6.11
N ALA A 249 -6.42 -21.84 -5.88
CA ALA A 249 -5.70 -21.54 -4.65
C ALA A 249 -6.62 -21.52 -3.42
N GLN A 250 -7.88 -21.10 -3.59
CA GLN A 250 -8.87 -21.05 -2.51
C GLN A 250 -9.23 -22.46 -1.98
N GLU A 251 -9.09 -23.52 -2.79
CA GLU A 251 -9.36 -24.87 -2.32
C GLU A 251 -8.28 -25.38 -1.35
N VAL A 252 -7.07 -24.77 -1.38
CA VAL A 252 -5.89 -25.19 -0.60
C VAL A 252 -5.62 -24.26 0.57
N ALA A 253 -5.78 -22.96 0.38
CA ALA A 253 -5.55 -21.92 1.39
C ALA A 253 -6.60 -21.96 2.52
N SER A 254 -6.22 -21.53 3.74
CA SER A 254 -7.19 -21.23 4.81
C SER A 254 -7.87 -19.88 4.61
N TYR A 255 -7.10 -18.90 4.15
CA TYR A 255 -7.55 -17.55 3.81
C TYR A 255 -6.86 -17.08 2.53
N ILE A 256 -7.59 -16.34 1.70
CA ILE A 256 -7.05 -15.76 0.47
C ILE A 256 -7.69 -14.42 0.16
N THR A 257 -6.90 -13.46 -0.33
CA THR A 257 -7.42 -12.20 -0.84
C THR A 257 -7.91 -12.35 -2.28
N PRO A 258 -9.06 -11.79 -2.65
CA PRO A 258 -9.52 -11.75 -4.04
C PRO A 258 -8.84 -10.60 -4.80
N VAL A 259 -8.76 -10.73 -6.14
CA VAL A 259 -8.40 -9.62 -7.03
C VAL A 259 -9.45 -9.52 -8.14
N PRO A 260 -10.20 -8.39 -8.23
CA PRO A 260 -10.15 -7.21 -7.36
C PRO A 260 -10.86 -7.40 -6.01
N GLY A 261 -10.65 -6.44 -5.09
CA GLY A 261 -11.40 -6.38 -3.82
C GLY A 261 -10.62 -6.81 -2.58
N GLY A 262 -9.38 -7.29 -2.74
CA GLY A 262 -8.47 -7.61 -1.63
C GLY A 262 -7.58 -6.42 -1.22
N VAL A 263 -6.30 -6.45 -1.57
CA VAL A 263 -5.27 -5.50 -1.12
C VAL A 263 -5.50 -4.07 -1.63
N GLY A 264 -5.99 -3.90 -2.87
CA GLY A 264 -6.16 -2.58 -3.48
C GLY A 264 -6.99 -1.59 -2.63
N PRO A 265 -8.21 -1.92 -2.18
CA PRO A 265 -8.99 -1.06 -1.27
C PRO A 265 -8.25 -0.72 0.02
N MET A 266 -7.49 -1.66 0.58
CA MET A 266 -6.73 -1.45 1.80
C MET A 266 -5.56 -0.49 1.63
N THR A 267 -4.91 -0.46 0.46
CA THR A 267 -3.87 0.53 0.15
C THR A 267 -4.41 1.96 0.28
N ILE A 268 -5.59 2.24 -0.28
CA ILE A 268 -6.24 3.55 -0.19
C ILE A 268 -6.65 3.85 1.26
N THR A 269 -7.15 2.87 1.98
CA THR A 269 -7.53 3.02 3.40
C THR A 269 -6.31 3.38 4.27
N MET A 270 -5.18 2.71 4.04
CA MET A 270 -3.95 3.01 4.79
C MET A 270 -3.34 4.37 4.41
N LEU A 271 -3.56 4.85 3.19
CA LEU A 271 -3.20 6.23 2.83
C LEU A 271 -3.95 7.24 3.71
N MET A 272 -5.25 7.04 3.96
CA MET A 272 -6.02 7.90 4.87
C MET A 272 -5.46 7.81 6.29
N LYS A 273 -5.13 6.61 6.75
CA LYS A 273 -4.52 6.41 8.09
C LYS A 273 -3.17 7.11 8.20
N ASN A 274 -2.31 6.99 7.18
CA ASN A 274 -1.02 7.67 7.15
C ASN A 274 -1.17 9.21 7.13
N THR A 275 -2.18 9.73 6.42
CA THR A 275 -2.47 11.17 6.43
C THR A 275 -2.86 11.66 7.83
N ILE A 276 -3.68 10.91 8.56
CA ILE A 276 -4.02 11.20 9.95
C ILE A 276 -2.77 11.11 10.84
N GLU A 277 -1.91 10.12 10.66
CA GLU A 277 -0.65 10.00 11.40
C GLU A 277 0.30 11.17 11.14
N CYS A 278 0.47 11.59 9.87
CA CYS A 278 1.26 12.77 9.54
C CYS A 278 0.72 14.03 10.24
N TYR A 279 -0.59 14.24 10.21
CA TYR A 279 -1.25 15.32 10.92
C TYR A 279 -0.95 15.28 12.43
N LEU A 280 -1.17 14.14 13.08
CA LEU A 280 -0.93 13.97 14.52
C LEU A 280 0.53 14.22 14.90
N ASN A 281 1.48 13.70 14.13
CA ASN A 281 2.91 13.89 14.36
C ASN A 281 3.34 15.36 14.28
N ARG A 282 2.60 16.20 13.55
CA ARG A 282 2.89 17.63 13.40
C ARG A 282 2.24 18.52 14.44
N ILE A 283 1.07 18.13 14.98
CA ILE A 283 0.40 18.92 16.01
C ILE A 283 0.85 18.60 17.44
N ILE A 284 1.50 17.45 17.64
CA ILE A 284 2.00 17.02 18.95
C ILE A 284 3.42 17.55 19.21
N LYS A 285 4.13 18.01 18.18
CA LYS A 285 5.42 18.69 18.30
C LYS A 285 5.23 20.17 18.66
#